data_8e03e0f86ef8bc595eedae749825c74f
#
_entry.id   8e03e0f86ef8bc595eedae749825c74f
#
_cell.length_a   1.000
_cell.length_b   1.000
_cell.length_c   1.000
_cell.angle_alpha   90.00
_cell.angle_beta   90.00
_cell.angle_gamma   90.00
#
_symmetry.space_group_name_H-M   'P 1'
#
loop_
_entity.id
_entity.type
_entity.pdbx_description
1 polymer ?
#
loop_
_entity_poly.entity_id
_entity_poly.type
_entity_poly.pdbx_seq_one_letter_code
_entity_poly.pdbx_strand_id
1 'polypeptide(L)'
;IIMIPGGFKETKTDEGKERQMRLVELAKQYNCRIIGPNCMGVYDPSSIGTLFVGEEGYVLSLFFHFSLAKPGFGPVGIFSQSGALASAILNEVIVILS
;
A
#
# COMPACT_ATOMS: atom_id res chain seq x y z
N ILE A 1 0.35 -0.18 13.05
CA ILE A 1 0.02 1.11 12.39
C ILE A 1 0.25 0.92 10.89
N ILE A 2 -0.69 1.37 10.06
CA ILE A 2 -0.54 1.45 8.61
C ILE A 2 -0.37 2.93 8.26
N MET A 3 0.77 3.28 7.65
CA MET A 3 1.16 4.67 7.40
C MET A 3 1.22 4.95 5.90
N ILE A 4 0.13 5.45 5.37
CA ILE A 4 -0.04 5.75 3.94
C ILE A 4 0.77 6.98 3.50
N PRO A 5 0.85 8.09 4.29
CA PRO A 5 1.55 9.29 3.85
C PRO A 5 3.01 9.06 3.51
N GLY A 6 3.48 9.78 2.47
CA GLY A 6 4.88 9.91 2.10
C GLY A 6 5.56 11.12 2.76
N GLY A 7 6.76 11.45 2.30
CA GLY A 7 7.57 12.56 2.82
C GLY A 7 8.71 12.09 3.73
N PHE A 8 9.11 10.84 3.58
CA PHE A 8 10.18 10.19 4.34
C PHE A 8 11.40 9.90 3.45
N LYS A 9 12.09 8.79 3.67
CA LYS A 9 13.32 8.44 2.95
C LYS A 9 13.16 8.39 1.42
N GLU A 10 11.97 8.09 0.92
CA GLU A 10 11.69 8.02 -0.51
C GLU A 10 11.84 9.37 -1.23
N THR A 11 11.77 10.50 -0.50
CA THR A 11 12.02 11.84 -1.06
C THR A 11 13.48 12.08 -1.41
N LYS A 12 14.40 11.24 -0.93
CA LYS A 12 15.87 11.35 -1.09
C LYS A 12 16.45 12.64 -0.51
N THR A 13 15.72 13.36 0.32
CA THR A 13 16.18 14.54 1.07
C THR A 13 16.73 14.14 2.43
N ASP A 14 17.55 14.99 3.04
CA ASP A 14 18.08 14.73 4.39
C ASP A 14 16.99 14.83 5.43
N GLU A 15 16.04 15.74 5.27
CA GLU A 15 14.85 15.85 6.11
C GLU A 15 13.97 14.57 6.06
N GLY A 16 13.79 14.00 4.87
CA GLY A 16 13.05 12.75 4.72
C GLY A 16 13.74 11.56 5.41
N LYS A 17 15.08 11.52 5.35
CA LYS A 17 15.87 10.51 6.08
C LYS A 17 15.74 10.68 7.59
N GLU A 18 15.83 11.92 8.09
CA GLU A 18 15.71 12.25 9.50
C GLU A 18 14.32 11.85 10.05
N ARG A 19 13.26 12.19 9.31
CA ARG A 19 11.89 11.77 9.67
C ARG A 19 11.77 10.25 9.75
N GLN A 20 12.38 9.53 8.80
CA GLN A 20 12.38 8.06 8.81
C GLN A 20 13.10 7.49 10.03
N MET A 21 14.28 8.02 10.38
CA MET A 21 15.01 7.59 11.57
C MET A 21 14.20 7.85 12.84
N ARG A 22 13.61 9.05 12.95
CA ARG A 22 12.77 9.40 14.10
C ARG A 22 11.55 8.49 14.21
N LEU A 23 10.92 8.14 13.09
CA LEU A 23 9.79 7.21 13.07
C LEU A 23 10.19 5.82 13.61
N VAL A 24 11.35 5.32 13.18
CA VAL A 24 11.88 4.01 13.65
C VAL A 24 12.18 4.04 15.15
N GLU A 25 12.75 5.13 15.66
CA GLU A 25 13.01 5.30 17.09
C GLU A 25 11.71 5.27 17.91
N LEU A 26 10.71 6.03 17.49
CA LEU A 26 9.40 6.05 18.12
C LEU A 26 8.72 4.69 18.09
N ALA A 27 8.77 4.00 16.96
CA ALA A 27 8.22 2.66 16.84
C ALA A 27 8.86 1.69 17.84
N LYS A 28 10.17 1.75 18.01
CA LYS A 28 10.90 0.95 19.01
C LYS A 28 10.54 1.35 20.43
N GLN A 29 10.55 2.66 20.72
CA GLN A 29 10.26 3.21 22.03
C GLN A 29 8.88 2.79 22.56
N TYR A 30 7.88 2.79 21.66
CA TYR A 30 6.50 2.48 22.02
C TYR A 30 6.07 1.05 21.65
N ASN A 31 7.02 0.19 21.29
CA ASN A 31 6.76 -1.20 20.85
C ASN A 31 5.66 -1.30 19.77
N CYS A 32 5.67 -0.38 18.82
CA CYS A 32 4.73 -0.32 17.71
C CYS A 32 5.31 -0.96 16.46
N ARG A 33 4.50 -1.73 15.74
CA ARG A 33 4.82 -2.17 14.38
C ARG A 33 4.17 -1.24 13.37
N ILE A 34 4.94 -0.85 12.34
CA ILE A 34 4.50 0.08 11.30
C ILE A 34 4.69 -0.58 9.95
N ILE A 35 3.64 -0.54 9.12
CA ILE A 35 3.68 -0.83 7.69
C ILE A 35 3.68 0.52 6.97
N GLY A 36 4.64 0.74 6.10
CA GLY A 36 4.92 2.06 5.51
C GLY A 36 6.16 2.71 6.14
N PRO A 37 6.35 4.01 5.99
CA PRO A 37 5.50 4.99 5.31
C PRO A 37 5.42 4.79 3.79
N ASN A 38 4.65 5.66 3.12
CA ASN A 38 4.47 5.65 1.68
C ASN A 38 4.00 4.28 1.14
N CYS A 39 2.99 3.72 1.77
CA CYS A 39 2.40 2.45 1.36
C CYS A 39 0.96 2.63 0.86
N MET A 40 0.50 1.72 0.01
CA MET A 40 -0.89 1.70 -0.46
C MET A 40 -1.86 1.17 0.59
N GLY A 41 -1.37 0.49 1.60
CA GLY A 41 -2.18 -0.14 2.62
C GLY A 41 -2.06 -1.67 2.63
N VAL A 42 -3.02 -2.30 3.28
CA VAL A 42 -3.14 -3.75 3.44
C VAL A 42 -4.53 -4.17 3.01
N TYR A 43 -4.64 -5.30 2.37
CA TYR A 43 -5.91 -5.91 2.02
C TYR A 43 -5.96 -7.37 2.42
N ASP A 44 -6.93 -7.74 3.19
CA ASP A 44 -7.32 -9.10 3.53
C ASP A 44 -8.84 -9.20 3.35
N PRO A 45 -9.34 -10.04 2.42
CA PRO A 45 -10.76 -10.16 2.13
C PRO A 45 -11.62 -10.53 3.34
N SER A 46 -11.02 -11.18 4.34
CA SER A 46 -11.73 -11.66 5.53
C SER A 46 -11.81 -10.64 6.66
N SER A 47 -10.92 -9.66 6.71
CA SER A 47 -10.76 -8.84 7.91
C SER A 47 -10.54 -7.36 7.69
N ILE A 48 -9.68 -6.94 6.74
CA ILE A 48 -9.27 -5.55 6.64
C ILE A 48 -8.99 -5.12 5.19
N GLY A 49 -9.52 -3.96 4.82
CA GLY A 49 -9.23 -3.31 3.55
C GLY A 49 -8.86 -1.85 3.77
N THR A 50 -7.58 -1.56 3.79
CA THR A 50 -7.06 -0.19 3.90
C THR A 50 -6.33 0.26 2.64
N LEU A 51 -6.56 -0.41 1.50
CA LEU A 51 -5.97 0.02 0.25
C LEU A 51 -6.45 1.43 -0.10
N PHE A 52 -5.52 2.33 -0.28
CA PHE A 52 -5.75 3.74 -0.66
C PHE A 52 -6.13 3.89 -2.15
N VAL A 53 -6.90 2.97 -2.67
CA VAL A 53 -7.45 3.06 -4.02
C VAL A 53 -8.94 2.85 -3.88
N GLY A 54 -9.70 3.93 -4.06
CA GLY A 54 -11.15 3.90 -3.95
C GLY A 54 -11.78 2.94 -4.94
N GLU A 55 -12.97 2.43 -4.61
CA GLU A 55 -13.78 1.58 -5.48
C GLU A 55 -14.14 2.29 -6.79
N GLU A 56 -14.10 3.61 -6.77
CA GLU A 56 -14.29 4.48 -7.92
C GLU A 56 -13.01 5.30 -8.11
N GLY A 57 -12.11 4.82 -8.94
CA GLY A 57 -10.84 5.44 -9.26
C GLY A 57 -10.96 6.77 -10.00
N TYR A 58 -11.63 7.76 -9.41
CA TYR A 58 -11.96 9.03 -10.09
C TYR A 58 -10.77 9.94 -10.40
N VAL A 59 -9.66 9.83 -9.72
CA VAL A 59 -8.53 10.76 -9.94
C VAL A 59 -7.44 10.18 -10.83
N LEU A 60 -7.20 8.89 -10.82
CA LEU A 60 -6.24 8.23 -11.70
C LEU A 60 -6.88 7.60 -12.94
N SER A 61 -8.20 7.41 -12.96
CA SER A 61 -8.91 6.81 -14.11
C SER A 61 -8.98 7.74 -15.33
N LEU A 62 -8.70 9.03 -15.17
CA LEU A 62 -8.60 9.95 -16.31
C LEU A 62 -7.39 9.65 -17.22
N PHE A 63 -6.37 8.95 -16.71
CA PHE A 63 -5.17 8.61 -17.47
C PHE A 63 -4.91 7.10 -17.60
N PHE A 64 -5.42 6.31 -16.66
CA PHE A 64 -5.27 4.86 -16.69
C PHE A 64 -6.57 4.24 -16.14
N HIS A 65 -7.19 3.35 -16.88
CA HIS A 65 -8.32 2.53 -16.44
C HIS A 65 -7.89 1.57 -15.30
N PHE A 66 -7.53 2.11 -14.16
CA PHE A 66 -7.18 1.35 -12.96
C PHE A 66 -8.41 1.24 -12.05
N SER A 67 -9.29 0.33 -12.38
CA SER A 67 -10.20 -0.24 -11.39
C SER A 67 -9.38 -1.24 -10.58
N LEU A 68 -9.15 -0.97 -9.29
CA LEU A 68 -8.55 -1.98 -8.42
C LEU A 68 -9.63 -3.00 -8.07
N ALA A 69 -9.65 -4.07 -8.81
CA ALA A 69 -10.49 -5.20 -8.45
C ALA A 69 -10.00 -5.77 -7.09
N LYS A 70 -10.93 -6.01 -6.18
CA LYS A 70 -10.65 -6.61 -4.88
C LYS A 70 -10.83 -8.13 -5.00
N PRO A 71 -9.76 -8.93 -5.01
CA PRO A 71 -9.88 -10.37 -5.09
C PRO A 71 -10.57 -10.93 -3.84
N GLY A 72 -11.27 -12.03 -4.02
CA GLY A 72 -11.81 -12.82 -2.93
C GLY A 72 -10.70 -13.57 -2.17
N PHE A 73 -11.10 -14.41 -1.24
CA PHE A 73 -10.20 -15.24 -0.46
C PHE A 73 -9.49 -16.28 -1.34
N GLY A 74 -8.18 -16.45 -1.14
CA GLY A 74 -7.37 -17.40 -1.89
C GLY A 74 -6.07 -17.77 -1.16
N PRO A 75 -5.36 -18.81 -1.63
CA PRO A 75 -4.16 -19.32 -0.97
C PRO A 75 -2.88 -18.51 -1.25
N VAL A 76 -2.97 -17.44 -2.03
CA VAL A 76 -1.81 -16.63 -2.44
C VAL A 76 -1.77 -15.32 -1.68
N GLY A 77 -0.67 -15.09 -0.96
CA GLY A 77 -0.36 -13.80 -0.35
C GLY A 77 0.57 -12.99 -1.25
N ILE A 78 0.33 -11.68 -1.36
CA ILE A 78 1.17 -10.76 -2.12
C ILE A 78 1.78 -9.74 -1.17
N PHE A 79 3.10 -9.61 -1.23
CA PHE A 79 3.84 -8.54 -0.58
C PHE A 79 4.67 -7.81 -1.64
N SER A 80 4.41 -6.53 -1.84
CA SER A 80 5.11 -5.73 -2.84
C SER A 80 5.51 -4.37 -2.30
N GLN A 81 6.74 -3.95 -2.59
CA GLN A 81 7.21 -2.60 -2.32
C GLN A 81 6.64 -1.59 -3.34
N SER A 82 6.28 -2.03 -4.54
CA SER A 82 5.67 -1.22 -5.58
C SER A 82 4.15 -1.36 -5.55
N GLY A 83 3.45 -0.28 -5.23
CA GLY A 83 1.99 -0.22 -5.28
C GLY A 83 1.43 -0.46 -6.68
N ALA A 84 2.05 0.11 -7.71
CA ALA A 84 1.65 -0.08 -9.11
C ALA A 84 1.77 -1.55 -9.55
N LEU A 85 2.87 -2.22 -9.17
CA LEU A 85 3.05 -3.64 -9.48
C LEU A 85 2.04 -4.51 -8.72
N ALA A 86 1.79 -4.23 -7.44
CA ALA A 86 0.76 -4.95 -6.68
C ALA A 86 -0.62 -4.80 -7.32
N SER A 87 -0.99 -3.60 -7.75
CA SER A 87 -2.26 -3.34 -8.44
C SER A 87 -2.36 -4.09 -9.76
N ALA A 88 -1.29 -4.12 -10.56
CA ALA A 88 -1.27 -4.87 -11.81
C ALA A 88 -1.46 -6.37 -11.58
N ILE A 89 -0.75 -6.94 -10.60
CA ILE A 89 -0.88 -8.36 -10.26
C ILE A 89 -2.30 -8.68 -9.78
N LEU A 90 -2.90 -7.84 -8.92
CA LEU A 90 -4.26 -8.05 -8.44
C LEU A 90 -5.28 -8.05 -9.59
N ASN A 91 -5.14 -7.14 -10.54
CA ASN A 91 -6.03 -7.09 -11.72
C ASN A 91 -5.88 -8.33 -12.61
N GLU A 92 -4.65 -8.77 -12.88
CA GLU A 92 -4.40 -9.97 -13.71
C GLU A 92 -4.92 -11.24 -13.04
N VAL A 93 -4.72 -11.41 -11.74
CA VAL A 93 -5.21 -12.58 -11.00
C VAL A 93 -6.74 -12.69 -11.09
N ILE A 94 -7.46 -11.58 -11.05
CA ILE A 94 -8.93 -11.60 -11.17
C ILE A 94 -9.36 -11.97 -12.58
N VAL A 95 -8.70 -11.45 -13.61
CA VAL A 95 -9.00 -11.79 -15.00
C VAL A 95 -8.77 -13.29 -15.29
N ILE A 96 -7.74 -13.89 -14.70
CA ILE A 96 -7.43 -15.31 -14.89
C ILE A 96 -8.39 -16.24 -14.14
N LEU A 97 -8.95 -15.78 -12.99
CA LEU A 97 -9.82 -16.59 -12.13
C LEU A 97 -11.32 -16.37 -12.37
N SER A 98 -11.70 -15.41 -13.19
CA SER A 98 -13.08 -15.17 -13.61
C SER A 98 -13.40 -15.88 -14.92
#